data_a4fee30e2e3221665ed3e8b42ed76bff
#
_entry.id   a4fee30e2e3221665ed3e8b42ed76bff
#
_cell.length_a   1.000
_cell.length_b   1.000
_cell.length_c   1.000
_cell.angle_alpha   90.00
_cell.angle_beta   90.00
_cell.angle_gamma   90.00
#
_symmetry.space_group_name_H-M   'P 1'
#
loop_
_entity.id
_entity.type
_entity.pdbx_description
1 polymer ?
#
loop_
_entity_poly.entity_id
_entity_poly.type
_entity_poly.pdbx_seq_one_letter_code
_entity_poly.pdbx_strand_id
1 'polypeptide(L)'
;MDFKLETFLPYRLNQAAERVSQRFAAQYRTRYRMTRPEWRTLAALGAYGRMTATEIGANSSMHKTKVSRAVRALEEKRWLKRSEDADDRRFEHLELTPAGRRIFTEMIELAHDYEREMAQLLGAGALAQLEEGLAAIEAKLPGTMPLRSSRE
;
A
#
# COMPACT_ATOMS: atom_id res chain seq x y z
N MET A 1 -25.34 29.33 -1.21
CA MET A 1 -25.11 27.88 -1.37
C MET A 1 -24.35 27.39 -0.16
N ASP A 2 -24.94 26.45 0.55
CA ASP A 2 -24.39 25.98 1.81
C ASP A 2 -23.38 24.85 1.52
N PHE A 3 -22.09 25.11 1.72
CA PHE A 3 -21.03 24.13 1.53
C PHE A 3 -20.97 23.19 2.75
N LYS A 4 -21.17 21.91 2.50
CA LYS A 4 -21.09 20.88 3.55
C LYS A 4 -19.88 19.98 3.30
N LEU A 5 -18.92 20.06 4.20
CA LEU A 5 -17.67 19.29 4.12
C LEU A 5 -17.95 17.78 4.06
N GLU A 6 -18.94 17.33 4.83
CA GLU A 6 -19.33 15.92 4.95
C GLU A 6 -19.83 15.31 3.63
N THR A 7 -20.29 16.14 2.69
CA THR A 7 -20.76 15.69 1.36
C THR A 7 -19.74 15.93 0.26
N PHE A 8 -18.66 16.64 0.55
CA PHE A 8 -17.61 16.93 -0.42
C PHE A 8 -16.81 15.68 -0.76
N LEU A 9 -16.73 15.33 -2.04
CA LEU A 9 -16.21 14.05 -2.50
C LEU A 9 -14.78 13.73 -2.01
N PRO A 10 -13.79 14.63 -2.12
CA PRO A 10 -12.44 14.32 -1.61
C PRO A 10 -12.42 14.03 -0.11
N TYR A 11 -13.19 14.76 0.67
CA TYR A 11 -13.29 14.53 2.11
C TYR A 11 -13.92 13.18 2.43
N ARG A 12 -15.02 12.84 1.76
CA ARG A 12 -15.69 11.54 1.93
C ARG A 12 -14.78 10.37 1.56
N LEU A 13 -14.06 10.47 0.45
CA LEU A 13 -13.12 9.44 0.02
C LEU A 13 -12.00 9.22 1.04
N ASN A 14 -11.43 10.31 1.56
CA ASN A 14 -10.42 10.22 2.61
C ASN A 14 -10.96 9.53 3.88
N GLN A 15 -12.15 9.91 4.32
CA GLN A 15 -12.77 9.32 5.51
C GLN A 15 -13.08 7.82 5.31
N ALA A 16 -13.62 7.47 4.15
CA ALA A 16 -13.91 6.07 3.82
C ALA A 16 -12.63 5.23 3.74
N ALA A 17 -11.61 5.73 3.05
CA ALA A 17 -10.31 5.07 2.93
C ALA A 17 -9.66 4.84 4.31
N GLU A 18 -9.75 5.84 5.20
CA GLU A 18 -9.23 5.74 6.56
C GLU A 18 -9.94 4.64 7.36
N ARG A 19 -11.26 4.58 7.32
CA ARG A 19 -12.04 3.54 8.00
C ARG A 19 -11.68 2.14 7.52
N VAL A 20 -11.62 1.93 6.22
CA VAL A 20 -11.26 0.65 5.60
C VAL A 20 -9.84 0.26 5.98
N SER A 21 -8.90 1.19 5.91
CA SER A 21 -7.49 0.94 6.22
C SER A 21 -7.23 0.67 7.69
N GLN A 22 -7.87 1.39 8.60
CA GLN A 22 -7.72 1.19 10.04
C GLN A 22 -8.24 -0.18 10.50
N ARG A 23 -9.34 -0.64 9.91
CA ARG A 23 -9.89 -1.95 10.22
C ARG A 23 -8.90 -3.07 9.87
N PHE A 24 -8.25 -2.98 8.72
CA PHE A 24 -7.21 -3.93 8.34
C PHE A 24 -5.92 -3.76 9.18
N ALA A 25 -5.58 -2.53 9.53
CA ALA A 25 -4.38 -2.22 10.32
C ALA A 25 -4.34 -2.95 11.67
N ALA A 26 -5.48 -3.19 12.28
CA ALA A 26 -5.55 -3.93 13.55
C ALA A 26 -4.87 -5.30 13.43
N GLN A 27 -4.96 -5.97 12.29
CA GLN A 27 -4.36 -7.29 12.07
C GLN A 27 -2.83 -7.22 11.99
N TYR A 28 -2.26 -6.36 11.17
CA TYR A 28 -0.80 -6.29 11.04
C TYR A 28 -0.11 -5.61 12.23
N ARG A 29 -0.79 -4.72 12.92
CA ARG A 29 -0.28 -4.14 14.18
C ARG A 29 -0.15 -5.20 15.26
N THR A 30 -1.17 -6.01 15.43
CA THR A 30 -1.19 -7.05 16.46
C THR A 30 -0.20 -8.17 16.18
N ARG A 31 -0.18 -8.70 14.96
CA ARG A 31 0.67 -9.85 14.59
C ARG A 31 2.12 -9.51 14.35
N TYR A 32 2.38 -8.39 13.68
CA TYR A 32 3.71 -8.08 13.15
C TYR A 32 4.29 -6.78 13.68
N ARG A 33 3.55 -6.06 14.50
CA ARG A 33 3.93 -4.74 15.02
C ARG A 33 4.33 -3.77 13.90
N MET A 34 3.66 -3.90 12.77
CA MET A 34 3.86 -2.99 11.64
C MET A 34 2.98 -1.76 11.76
N THR A 35 3.52 -0.62 11.34
CA THR A 35 2.75 0.59 11.06
C THR A 35 2.17 0.53 9.66
N ARG A 36 1.25 1.43 9.34
CA ARG A 36 0.67 1.53 7.99
C ARG A 36 1.71 1.81 6.91
N PRO A 37 2.67 2.76 7.09
CA PRO A 37 3.75 2.94 6.13
C PRO A 37 4.62 1.70 5.93
N GLU A 38 4.90 0.95 7.00
CA GLU A 38 5.65 -0.30 6.92
C GLU A 38 4.90 -1.36 6.11
N TRP A 39 3.60 -1.56 6.38
CA TRP A 39 2.77 -2.46 5.59
C TRP A 39 2.73 -2.07 4.12
N ARG A 40 2.51 -0.79 3.81
CA ARG A 40 2.49 -0.30 2.43
C ARG A 40 3.82 -0.51 1.71
N THR A 41 4.94 -0.31 2.39
CA THR A 41 6.27 -0.56 1.84
C THR A 41 6.50 -2.05 1.59
N LEU A 42 6.17 -2.88 2.56
CA LEU A 42 6.24 -4.34 2.42
C LEU A 42 5.38 -4.84 1.24
N ALA A 43 4.16 -4.34 1.14
CA ALA A 43 3.23 -4.70 0.09
C ALA A 43 3.73 -4.31 -1.30
N ALA A 44 4.28 -3.11 -1.45
CA ALA A 44 4.85 -2.64 -2.71
C ALA A 44 6.03 -3.53 -3.16
N LEU A 45 6.96 -3.80 -2.25
CA LEU A 45 8.11 -4.66 -2.54
C LEU A 45 7.70 -6.11 -2.83
N GLY A 46 6.70 -6.61 -2.13
CA GLY A 46 6.17 -7.96 -2.37
C GLY A 46 5.46 -8.09 -3.71
N ALA A 47 4.68 -7.09 -4.09
CA ALA A 47 3.88 -7.09 -5.31
C ALA A 47 4.72 -6.79 -6.57
N TYR A 48 5.65 -5.84 -6.48
CA TYR A 48 6.39 -5.34 -7.64
C TYR A 48 7.86 -5.74 -7.66
N GLY A 49 8.36 -6.36 -6.61
CA GLY A 49 9.76 -6.75 -6.52
C GLY A 49 10.68 -5.59 -6.14
N ARG A 50 11.87 -5.59 -6.68
CA ARG A 50 12.93 -4.63 -6.39
C ARG A 50 12.55 -3.21 -6.79
N MET A 51 12.66 -2.25 -5.85
CA MET A 51 12.26 -0.86 -6.05
C MET A 51 13.22 0.10 -5.37
N THR A 52 13.26 1.33 -5.87
CA THR A 52 13.88 2.45 -5.16
C THR A 52 12.89 3.05 -4.15
N ALA A 53 13.38 3.80 -3.17
CA ALA A 53 12.53 4.50 -2.20
C ALA A 53 11.59 5.50 -2.89
N THR A 54 12.04 6.17 -3.93
CA THR A 54 11.23 7.10 -4.73
C THR A 54 10.05 6.39 -5.40
N GLU A 55 10.29 5.21 -5.98
CA GLU A 55 9.24 4.40 -6.60
C GLU A 55 8.22 3.91 -5.56
N ILE A 56 8.67 3.50 -4.38
CA ILE A 56 7.78 3.12 -3.28
C ILE A 56 6.88 4.28 -2.87
N GLY A 57 7.45 5.48 -2.71
CA GLY A 57 6.70 6.68 -2.37
C GLY A 57 5.64 7.03 -3.41
N ALA A 58 5.98 6.98 -4.68
CA ALA A 58 5.06 7.24 -5.79
C ALA A 58 3.94 6.21 -5.85
N ASN A 59 4.27 4.92 -5.74
CA ASN A 59 3.30 3.83 -5.76
C ASN A 59 2.32 3.87 -4.58
N SER A 60 2.84 4.16 -3.40
CA SER A 60 2.08 4.08 -2.15
C SER A 60 1.46 5.42 -1.73
N SER A 61 1.63 6.48 -2.51
CA SER A 61 1.21 7.85 -2.18
C SER A 61 1.73 8.30 -0.82
N MET A 62 2.99 7.99 -0.53
CA MET A 62 3.66 8.33 0.73
C MET A 62 4.75 9.38 0.53
N HIS A 63 4.83 10.28 1.49
CA HIS A 63 5.91 11.26 1.56
C HIS A 63 7.26 10.58 1.83
N LYS A 64 8.33 11.15 1.29
CA LYS A 64 9.72 10.66 1.41
C LYS A 64 10.11 10.28 2.85
N THR A 65 9.77 11.10 3.83
CA THR A 65 10.09 10.86 5.24
C THR A 65 9.44 9.59 5.77
N LYS A 66 8.17 9.36 5.42
CA LYS A 66 7.45 8.14 5.83
C LYS A 66 8.05 6.89 5.19
N VAL A 67 8.41 6.96 3.90
CA VAL A 67 9.07 5.86 3.20
C VAL A 67 10.41 5.54 3.85
N SER A 68 11.23 6.53 4.10
CA SER A 68 12.55 6.37 4.72
C SER A 68 12.47 5.70 6.09
N ARG A 69 11.52 6.10 6.94
CA ARG A 69 11.30 5.50 8.25
C ARG A 69 10.80 4.06 8.15
N ALA A 70 9.87 3.81 7.24
CA ALA A 70 9.32 2.47 7.01
C ALA A 70 10.41 1.50 6.51
N VAL A 71 11.22 1.93 5.56
CA VAL A 71 12.35 1.16 5.03
C VAL A 71 13.31 0.79 6.16
N ARG A 72 13.70 1.76 6.97
CA ARG A 72 14.59 1.51 8.12
C ARG A 72 14.00 0.51 9.11
N ALA A 73 12.72 0.66 9.44
CA ALA A 73 12.04 -0.25 10.37
C ALA A 73 11.98 -1.69 9.83
N LEU A 74 11.69 -1.85 8.55
CA LEU A 74 11.66 -3.18 7.90
C LEU A 74 13.06 -3.80 7.79
N GLU A 75 14.07 -2.98 7.55
CA GLU A 75 15.46 -3.42 7.55
C GLU A 75 15.90 -3.90 8.94
N GLU A 76 15.54 -3.17 9.99
CA GLU A 76 15.81 -3.57 11.38
C GLU A 76 15.13 -4.90 11.76
N LYS A 77 13.95 -5.15 11.21
CA LYS A 77 13.24 -6.44 11.33
C LYS A 77 13.84 -7.54 10.46
N ARG A 78 14.81 -7.22 9.62
CA ARG A 78 15.46 -8.12 8.65
C ARG A 78 14.49 -8.66 7.58
N TRP A 79 13.44 -7.90 7.27
CA TRP A 79 12.49 -8.24 6.22
C TRP A 79 12.80 -7.55 4.89
N LEU A 80 13.68 -6.57 4.93
CA LEU A 80 14.10 -5.78 3.78
C LEU A 80 15.62 -5.69 3.75
N LYS A 81 16.19 -5.72 2.57
CA LYS A 81 17.62 -5.47 2.34
C LYS A 81 17.83 -4.40 1.28
N ARG A 82 18.95 -3.71 1.38
CA ARG A 82 19.39 -2.68 0.45
C ARG A 82 20.52 -3.21 -0.43
N SER A 83 20.53 -2.79 -1.70
CA SER A 83 21.64 -3.02 -2.61
C SER A 83 21.87 -1.78 -3.46
N GLU A 84 23.15 -1.47 -3.75
CA GLU A 84 23.48 -0.38 -4.65
C GLU A 84 23.20 -0.79 -6.10
N ASP A 85 22.83 0.21 -6.94
CA ASP A 85 22.75 -0.01 -8.38
C ASP A 85 24.15 -0.27 -8.94
N ALA A 86 24.27 -1.27 -9.82
CA ALA A 86 25.56 -1.66 -10.42
C ALA A 86 26.17 -0.54 -11.29
N ASP A 87 25.31 0.26 -11.93
CA ASP A 87 25.70 1.29 -12.88
C ASP A 87 25.72 2.70 -12.28
N ASP A 88 24.91 2.95 -11.26
CA ASP A 88 24.81 4.27 -10.64
C ASP A 88 24.62 4.17 -9.12
N ARG A 89 25.67 4.49 -8.36
CA ARG A 89 25.68 4.44 -6.88
C ARG A 89 24.75 5.43 -6.21
N ARG A 90 24.18 6.38 -6.94
CA ARG A 90 23.16 7.31 -6.42
C ARG A 90 21.83 6.64 -6.19
N PHE A 91 21.57 5.51 -6.84
CA PHE A 91 20.36 4.73 -6.69
C PHE A 91 20.59 3.53 -5.78
N GLU A 92 19.74 3.40 -4.81
CA GLU A 92 19.70 2.27 -3.90
C GLU A 92 18.43 1.47 -4.15
N HIS A 93 18.59 0.19 -4.36
CA HIS A 93 17.47 -0.74 -4.56
C HIS A 93 17.11 -1.44 -3.27
N LEU A 94 15.81 -1.59 -3.07
CA LEU A 94 15.23 -2.23 -1.91
C LEU A 94 14.48 -3.48 -2.37
N GLU A 95 14.62 -4.56 -1.63
CA GLU A 95 13.90 -5.80 -1.89
C GLU A 95 13.62 -6.56 -0.61
N LEU A 96 12.64 -7.44 -0.64
CA LEU A 96 12.35 -8.29 0.51
C LEU A 96 13.41 -9.37 0.66
N THR A 97 13.78 -9.65 1.91
CA THR A 97 14.54 -10.86 2.27
C THR A 97 13.61 -12.07 2.18
N PRO A 98 14.15 -13.32 2.22
CA PRO A 98 13.30 -14.51 2.34
C PRO A 98 12.33 -14.44 3.54
N ALA A 99 12.79 -13.89 4.68
CA ALA A 99 11.92 -13.67 5.84
C ALA A 99 10.81 -12.65 5.55
N GLY A 100 11.14 -11.53 4.90
CA GLY A 100 10.16 -10.52 4.48
C GLY A 100 9.15 -11.08 3.50
N ARG A 101 9.56 -11.93 2.59
CA ARG A 101 8.68 -12.58 1.64
C ARG A 101 7.69 -13.52 2.31
N ARG A 102 8.11 -14.25 3.34
CA ARG A 102 7.20 -15.07 4.14
C ARG A 102 6.13 -14.22 4.82
N ILE A 103 6.53 -13.11 5.42
CA ILE A 103 5.58 -12.17 6.05
C ILE A 103 4.61 -11.61 5.01
N PHE A 104 5.12 -11.23 3.83
CA PHE A 104 4.26 -10.77 2.73
C PHE A 104 3.24 -11.83 2.32
N THR A 105 3.64 -13.07 2.18
CA THR A 105 2.72 -14.19 1.83
C THR A 105 1.62 -14.35 2.89
N GLU A 106 1.99 -14.33 4.17
CA GLU A 106 1.01 -14.39 5.27
C GLU A 106 0.04 -13.19 5.23
N MET A 107 0.57 -11.99 4.93
CA MET A 107 -0.25 -10.79 4.81
C MET A 107 -1.23 -10.86 3.62
N ILE A 108 -0.86 -11.50 2.52
CA ILE A 108 -1.78 -11.71 1.39
C ILE A 108 -2.97 -12.56 1.82
N GLU A 109 -2.75 -13.62 2.59
CA GLU A 109 -3.84 -14.45 3.11
C GLU A 109 -4.78 -13.64 4.00
N LEU A 110 -4.23 -12.83 4.89
CA LEU A 110 -5.01 -11.93 5.73
C LEU A 110 -5.79 -10.89 4.90
N ALA A 111 -5.18 -10.38 3.84
CA ALA A 111 -5.84 -9.42 2.95
C ALA A 111 -7.03 -10.06 2.21
N HIS A 112 -6.87 -11.30 1.71
CA HIS A 112 -7.98 -12.03 1.09
C HIS A 112 -9.12 -12.29 2.07
N ASP A 113 -8.81 -12.68 3.31
CA ASP A 113 -9.81 -12.87 4.36
C ASP A 113 -10.54 -11.57 4.65
N TYR A 114 -9.79 -10.48 4.73
CA TYR A 114 -10.34 -9.15 4.94
C TYR A 114 -11.26 -8.70 3.81
N GLU A 115 -10.88 -8.93 2.56
CA GLU A 115 -11.72 -8.61 1.41
C GLU A 115 -13.03 -9.40 1.42
N ARG A 116 -12.99 -10.68 1.81
CA ARG A 116 -14.20 -11.49 2.00
C ARG A 116 -15.10 -10.93 3.11
N GLU A 117 -14.52 -10.52 4.22
CA GLU A 117 -15.24 -9.87 5.32
C GLU A 117 -15.91 -8.58 4.86
N MET A 118 -15.18 -7.74 4.13
CA MET A 118 -15.71 -6.48 3.60
C MET A 118 -16.85 -6.71 2.62
N ALA A 119 -16.75 -7.73 1.76
CA ALA A 119 -17.83 -8.10 0.85
C ALA A 119 -19.10 -8.50 1.60
N GLN A 120 -18.97 -9.21 2.71
CA GLN A 120 -20.11 -9.57 3.56
C GLN A 120 -20.70 -8.36 4.29
N LEU A 121 -19.85 -7.48 4.83
CA LEU A 121 -20.29 -6.30 5.57
C LEU A 121 -21.00 -5.28 4.69
N LEU A 122 -20.46 -5.02 3.50
CA LEU A 122 -21.03 -4.04 2.56
C LEU A 122 -22.19 -4.62 1.75
N GLY A 123 -22.17 -5.91 1.49
CA GLY A 123 -23.06 -6.56 0.54
C GLY A 123 -22.54 -6.46 -0.89
N ALA A 124 -22.92 -7.45 -1.72
CA ALA A 124 -22.42 -7.56 -3.10
C ALA A 124 -22.76 -6.34 -3.99
N GLY A 125 -23.94 -5.77 -3.82
CA GLY A 125 -24.36 -4.60 -4.60
C GLY A 125 -23.52 -3.36 -4.28
N ALA A 126 -23.34 -3.05 -3.01
CA ALA A 126 -22.55 -1.89 -2.57
C ALA A 126 -21.09 -2.03 -2.95
N LEU A 127 -20.51 -3.22 -2.78
CA LEU A 127 -19.11 -3.48 -3.17
C LEU A 127 -18.91 -3.30 -4.68
N ALA A 128 -19.79 -3.83 -5.52
CA ALA A 128 -19.73 -3.67 -6.97
C ALA A 128 -19.81 -2.20 -7.39
N GLN A 129 -20.70 -1.42 -6.77
CA GLN A 129 -20.80 0.02 -7.01
C GLN A 129 -19.54 0.77 -6.62
N LEU A 130 -18.93 0.41 -5.48
CA LEU A 130 -17.67 1.00 -5.02
C LEU A 130 -16.53 0.70 -6.00
N GLU A 131 -16.39 -0.54 -6.43
CA GLU A 131 -15.37 -0.96 -7.39
C GLU A 131 -15.52 -0.23 -8.73
N GLU A 132 -16.74 -0.09 -9.21
CA GLU A 132 -17.05 0.66 -10.42
C GLU A 132 -16.68 2.14 -10.28
N GLY A 133 -17.00 2.76 -9.15
CA GLY A 133 -16.63 4.15 -8.84
C GLY A 133 -15.13 4.36 -8.77
N LEU A 134 -14.40 3.46 -8.10
CA LEU A 134 -12.93 3.51 -8.03
C LEU A 134 -12.30 3.35 -9.41
N ALA A 135 -12.77 2.40 -10.20
CA ALA A 135 -12.29 2.18 -11.58
C ALA A 135 -12.51 3.42 -12.45
N ALA A 136 -13.62 4.12 -12.29
CA ALA A 136 -13.89 5.36 -13.01
C ALA A 136 -12.92 6.48 -12.62
N ILE A 137 -12.59 6.61 -11.35
CA ILE A 137 -11.58 7.59 -10.88
C ILE A 137 -10.21 7.26 -11.47
N GLU A 138 -9.79 6.01 -11.39
CA GLU A 138 -8.50 5.54 -11.90
C GLU A 138 -8.36 5.75 -13.41
N ALA A 139 -9.43 5.56 -14.17
CA ALA A 139 -9.42 5.70 -15.62
C ALA A 139 -9.45 7.16 -16.10
N LYS A 140 -10.12 8.05 -15.36
CA LYS A 140 -10.43 9.41 -15.83
C LYS A 140 -9.57 10.51 -15.21
N LEU A 141 -9.03 10.28 -14.03
CA LEU A 141 -8.17 11.25 -13.37
C LEU A 141 -6.70 10.85 -13.50
N PRO A 142 -5.80 11.79 -13.87
CA PRO A 142 -4.38 11.47 -13.97
C PRO A 142 -3.82 11.15 -12.58
N GLY A 143 -3.22 9.95 -12.46
CA GLY A 143 -2.56 9.51 -11.24
C GLY A 143 -1.05 9.74 -11.31
N THR A 144 -0.37 9.50 -10.21
CA THR A 144 1.08 9.29 -10.21
C THR A 144 1.37 8.08 -11.12
N MET A 145 2.41 8.19 -11.97
CA MET A 145 2.74 7.17 -12.97
C MET A 145 2.71 5.76 -12.38
N PRO A 146 1.98 4.83 -13.02
CA PRO A 146 2.05 3.44 -12.62
C PRO A 146 3.50 2.96 -12.76
N LEU A 147 3.97 2.24 -11.75
CA LEU A 147 5.24 1.54 -11.88
C LEU A 147 5.18 0.66 -13.12
N ARG A 148 6.14 0.83 -14.00
CA ARG A 148 6.33 -0.12 -15.08
C ARG A 148 6.54 -1.48 -14.41
N SER A 149 5.62 -2.40 -14.66
CA SER A 149 5.90 -3.80 -14.39
C SER A 149 7.20 -4.10 -15.14
N SER A 150 8.25 -4.41 -14.41
CA SER A 150 9.44 -5.01 -15.01
C SER A 150 8.95 -6.31 -15.66
N ARG A 151 8.66 -6.20 -16.96
CA ARG A 151 8.56 -7.39 -17.79
C ARG A 151 9.98 -7.89 -17.95
N GLU A 152 10.21 -9.08 -17.45
CA GLU A 152 11.29 -10.01 -17.74
C GLU A 152 12.70 -9.58 -17.35
#